data_97b46c42441507eec0a45f4c2953ef2d
#
_entry.id   97b46c42441507eec0a45f4c2953ef2d
#
_cell.length_a   1.000
_cell.length_b   1.000
_cell.length_c   1.000
_cell.angle_alpha   90.00
_cell.angle_beta   90.00
_cell.angle_gamma   90.00
#
_symmetry.space_group_name_H-M   'P 1'
#
loop_
_entity.id
_entity.type
_entity.pdbx_description
1 polymer ?
#
loop_
_entity_poly.entity_id
_entity_poly.type
_entity_poly.pdbx_seq_one_letter_code
_entity_poly.pdbx_strand_id
1 'polypeptide(L)'
;MKIIPNVNFILREDGKYIKKNSEFFFKNKKIVFFALPGAFTPTCSDYHLPSYEQRYDEILQYGVDEIYCLSMNDPFVQNVWKENFQIKKVKFIPDGNGEFTKAMNMLTNRSEAGMGIRSLRYSMYVDDMNILKLFK
;
A
#
# COMPACT_ATOMS: atom_id res chain seq x y z
N MET A 1 -12.98 -3.69 17.01
CA MET A 1 -11.86 -2.76 16.76
C MET A 1 -10.65 -3.51 16.23
N LYS A 2 -10.12 -3.05 15.15
CA LYS A 2 -8.98 -3.71 14.50
C LYS A 2 -7.70 -2.89 14.67
N ILE A 3 -6.61 -3.61 14.88
CA ILE A 3 -5.28 -3.02 14.98
C ILE A 3 -4.46 -3.53 13.81
N ILE A 4 -3.59 -2.67 13.28
CA ILE A 4 -2.68 -3.04 12.19
C ILE A 4 -1.83 -4.24 12.64
N PRO A 5 -1.78 -5.34 11.86
CA PRO A 5 -0.95 -6.48 12.21
C PRO A 5 0.53 -6.12 12.14
N ASN A 6 1.31 -6.66 13.08
CA ASN A 6 2.74 -6.38 13.13
C ASN A 6 3.49 -7.36 12.22
N VAL A 7 3.91 -6.88 11.08
CA VAL A 7 4.69 -7.65 10.12
C VAL A 7 5.90 -6.86 9.67
N ASN A 8 6.85 -7.53 9.03
CA ASN A 8 8.03 -6.89 8.47
C ASN A 8 7.91 -6.77 6.95
N PHE A 9 8.38 -5.64 6.45
CA PHE A 9 8.44 -5.36 5.02
C PHE A 9 9.89 -5.18 4.60
N ILE A 10 10.21 -5.62 3.41
CA ILE A 10 11.54 -5.43 2.83
C ILE A 10 11.44 -4.39 1.73
N LEU A 11 12.11 -3.27 1.93
CA LEU A 11 12.20 -2.18 0.96
C LEU A 11 13.55 -2.20 0.26
N ARG A 12 13.65 -1.44 -0.81
CA ARG A 12 14.91 -1.28 -1.53
C ARG A 12 15.18 0.20 -1.75
N GLU A 13 16.19 0.73 -1.05
CA GLU A 13 16.54 2.14 -1.12
C GLU A 13 18.06 2.28 -1.24
N ASP A 14 18.50 3.15 -2.14
CA ASP A 14 19.92 3.46 -2.34
C ASP A 14 20.79 2.21 -2.50
N GLY A 15 20.28 1.23 -3.25
CA GLY A 15 21.01 0.00 -3.51
C GLY A 15 21.08 -0.98 -2.35
N LYS A 16 20.27 -0.78 -1.32
CA LYS A 16 20.28 -1.62 -0.13
C LYS A 16 18.89 -2.15 0.21
N TYR A 17 18.84 -3.34 0.80
CA TYR A 17 17.61 -3.86 1.38
C TYR A 17 17.43 -3.30 2.79
N ILE A 18 16.24 -2.79 3.06
CA ILE A 18 15.91 -2.20 4.34
C ILE A 18 14.68 -2.89 4.91
N LYS A 19 14.79 -3.38 6.15
CA LYS A 19 13.65 -4.01 6.82
C LYS A 19 12.94 -2.97 7.68
N LYS A 20 11.63 -2.82 7.49
CA LYS A 20 10.79 -1.96 8.30
C LYS A 20 9.56 -2.73 8.74
N ASN A 21 9.15 -2.53 9.98
CA ASN A 21 7.92 -3.18 10.48
C ASN A 21 6.71 -2.25 10.32
N SER A 22 5.54 -2.78 10.67
CA SER A 22 4.28 -2.01 10.56
C SER A 22 4.32 -0.72 11.36
N GLU A 23 4.97 -0.72 12.53
CA GLU A 23 5.03 0.47 13.37
C GLU A 23 5.71 1.64 12.67
N PHE A 24 6.72 1.36 11.84
CA PHE A 24 7.40 2.40 11.09
C PHE A 24 6.41 3.20 10.22
N PHE A 25 5.44 2.51 9.62
CA PHE A 25 4.50 3.15 8.71
C PHE A 25 3.30 3.77 9.42
N PHE A 26 2.86 3.20 10.52
CA PHE A 26 1.56 3.53 11.09
C PHE A 26 1.59 4.12 12.51
N LYS A 27 2.65 3.88 13.29
CA LYS A 27 2.65 4.29 14.69
C LYS A 27 2.72 5.81 14.83
N ASN A 28 1.87 6.37 15.67
CA ASN A 28 1.79 7.80 15.94
C ASN A 28 1.50 8.64 14.69
N LYS A 29 0.80 8.05 13.72
CA LYS A 29 0.47 8.71 12.46
C LYS A 29 -0.98 8.48 12.08
N LYS A 30 -1.54 9.45 11.38
CA LYS A 30 -2.85 9.34 10.75
C LYS A 30 -2.63 9.05 9.27
N ILE A 31 -3.05 7.87 8.84
CA ILE A 31 -2.70 7.33 7.53
C ILE A 31 -3.96 7.03 6.72
N VAL A 32 -3.96 7.48 5.48
CA VAL A 32 -4.86 6.96 4.45
C VAL A 32 -4.08 5.89 3.71
N PHE A 33 -4.65 4.70 3.65
CA PHE A 33 -4.00 3.52 3.08
C PHE A 33 -4.93 2.91 2.04
N PHE A 34 -4.37 2.53 0.90
CA PHE A 34 -5.13 1.74 -0.07
C PHE A 34 -4.26 0.62 -0.60
N ALA A 35 -4.91 -0.53 -0.81
CA ALA A 35 -4.27 -1.72 -1.37
C ALA A 35 -4.94 -2.08 -2.69
N LEU A 36 -4.16 -2.71 -3.56
CA LEU A 36 -4.64 -3.06 -4.88
C LEU A 36 -3.94 -4.32 -5.38
N PRO A 37 -4.53 -5.00 -6.40
CA PRO A 37 -4.01 -6.29 -6.87
C PRO A 37 -2.60 -6.27 -7.44
N GLY A 38 -2.16 -5.16 -8.04
CA GLY A 38 -0.80 -5.17 -8.53
C GLY A 38 -0.42 -3.98 -9.38
N ALA A 39 0.88 -3.68 -9.35
CA ALA A 39 1.48 -2.65 -10.19
C ALA A 39 1.26 -2.97 -11.67
N PHE A 40 1.15 -1.93 -12.49
CA PHE A 40 0.99 -2.00 -13.94
C PHE A 40 -0.31 -2.63 -14.41
N THR A 41 -1.22 -3.04 -13.52
CA THR A 41 -2.53 -3.52 -13.94
C THR A 41 -3.41 -2.33 -14.34
N PRO A 42 -4.36 -2.49 -15.30
CA PRO A 42 -5.06 -1.35 -15.86
C PRO A 42 -5.77 -0.46 -14.87
N THR A 43 -6.65 -1.02 -14.02
CA THR A 43 -7.41 -0.21 -13.07
C THR A 43 -6.52 0.45 -12.03
N CYS A 44 -5.52 -0.29 -11.54
CA CYS A 44 -4.58 0.23 -10.54
C CYS A 44 -3.75 1.38 -11.09
N SER A 45 -3.26 1.24 -12.33
CA SER A 45 -2.37 2.22 -12.94
C SER A 45 -3.10 3.40 -13.54
N ASP A 46 -4.28 3.15 -14.15
CA ASP A 46 -4.99 4.20 -14.89
C ASP A 46 -5.89 5.06 -14.01
N TYR A 47 -6.42 4.51 -12.93
CA TYR A 47 -7.41 5.20 -12.11
C TYR A 47 -7.06 5.34 -10.64
N HIS A 48 -6.77 4.24 -9.96
CA HIS A 48 -6.60 4.24 -8.51
C HIS A 48 -5.43 5.07 -8.06
N LEU A 49 -4.25 4.70 -8.48
CA LEU A 49 -3.03 5.38 -8.05
C LEU A 49 -3.01 6.86 -8.47
N PRO A 50 -3.33 7.21 -9.74
CA PRO A 50 -3.33 8.61 -10.12
C PRO A 50 -4.33 9.46 -9.34
N SER A 51 -5.50 8.91 -8.99
CA SER A 51 -6.49 9.68 -8.25
C SER A 51 -6.00 10.07 -6.86
N TYR A 52 -5.30 9.17 -6.15
CA TYR A 52 -4.72 9.49 -4.84
C TYR A 52 -3.56 10.48 -4.98
N GLU A 53 -2.75 10.34 -6.02
CA GLU A 53 -1.63 11.24 -6.23
C GLU A 53 -2.12 12.67 -6.51
N GLN A 54 -3.15 12.82 -7.33
CA GLN A 54 -3.72 14.13 -7.66
C GLN A 54 -4.34 14.80 -6.45
N ARG A 55 -4.93 14.03 -5.55
CA ARG A 55 -5.64 14.56 -4.38
C ARG A 55 -4.79 14.49 -3.11
N TYR A 56 -3.52 14.20 -3.23
CA TYR A 56 -2.63 14.03 -2.08
C TYR A 56 -2.67 15.24 -1.13
N ASP A 57 -2.42 16.43 -1.65
CA ASP A 57 -2.38 17.64 -0.82
C ASP A 57 -3.74 17.92 -0.17
N GLU A 58 -4.82 17.72 -0.91
CA GLU A 58 -6.18 17.90 -0.41
C GLU A 58 -6.46 16.95 0.77
N ILE A 59 -6.08 15.68 0.62
CA ILE A 59 -6.30 14.68 1.67
C ILE A 59 -5.51 15.03 2.93
N LEU A 60 -4.26 15.47 2.79
CA LEU A 60 -3.44 15.83 3.93
C LEU A 60 -4.00 17.02 4.70
N GLN A 61 -4.77 17.90 4.05
CA GLN A 61 -5.40 19.04 4.72
C GLN A 61 -6.42 18.62 5.78
N TYR A 62 -6.90 17.38 5.72
CA TYR A 62 -7.83 16.86 6.72
C TYR A 62 -7.12 16.26 7.94
N GLY A 63 -5.84 16.53 8.10
CA GLY A 63 -5.08 16.05 9.25
C GLY A 63 -4.40 14.71 9.05
N VAL A 64 -4.34 14.25 7.80
CA VAL A 64 -3.66 13.00 7.44
C VAL A 64 -2.17 13.27 7.31
N ASP A 65 -1.34 12.39 7.88
CA ASP A 65 0.11 12.55 7.84
C ASP A 65 0.73 11.98 6.58
N GLU A 66 0.16 10.89 6.04
CA GLU A 66 0.71 10.26 4.84
C GLU A 66 -0.33 9.39 4.14
N ILE A 67 -0.09 9.13 2.85
CA ILE A 67 -0.89 8.21 2.05
C ILE A 67 0.02 7.08 1.59
N TYR A 68 -0.37 5.85 1.89
CA TYR A 68 0.37 4.66 1.47
C TYR A 68 -0.42 3.81 0.49
N CYS A 69 0.28 3.29 -0.51
CA CYS A 69 -0.24 2.32 -1.47
C CYS A 69 0.47 1.00 -1.26
N LEU A 70 -0.28 -0.07 -1.03
CA LEU A 70 0.27 -1.41 -0.84
C LEU A 70 -0.12 -2.32 -2.01
N SER A 71 0.83 -3.11 -2.47
CA SER A 71 0.55 -4.21 -3.39
C SER A 71 1.47 -5.38 -3.08
N MET A 72 1.07 -6.59 -3.50
CA MET A 72 1.89 -7.79 -3.34
C MET A 72 2.91 -7.87 -4.47
N ASN A 73 3.65 -6.80 -4.63
CA ASN A 73 4.79 -6.72 -5.54
C ASN A 73 6.05 -6.47 -4.73
N ASP A 74 7.17 -6.90 -5.26
CA ASP A 74 8.45 -6.64 -4.62
C ASP A 74 8.85 -5.15 -4.78
N PRO A 75 9.85 -4.70 -4.01
CA PRO A 75 10.23 -3.28 -4.03
C PRO A 75 10.81 -2.82 -5.38
N PHE A 76 11.42 -3.72 -6.15
CA PHE A 76 11.95 -3.35 -7.46
C PHE A 76 10.82 -2.99 -8.42
N VAL A 77 9.78 -3.82 -8.46
CA VAL A 77 8.62 -3.56 -9.32
C VAL A 77 7.92 -2.27 -8.91
N GLN A 78 7.70 -2.06 -7.62
CA GLN A 78 7.04 -0.85 -7.14
C GLN A 78 7.85 0.41 -7.46
N ASN A 79 9.17 0.35 -7.33
CA ASN A 79 10.02 1.50 -7.62
C ASN A 79 9.93 1.92 -9.09
N VAL A 80 9.93 0.94 -10.01
CA VAL A 80 9.79 1.22 -11.44
C VAL A 80 8.38 1.73 -11.77
N TRP A 81 7.36 1.14 -11.15
CA TRP A 81 5.99 1.57 -11.33
C TRP A 81 5.80 3.03 -10.91
N LYS A 82 6.36 3.39 -9.77
CA LYS A 82 6.35 4.76 -9.27
C LYS A 82 7.00 5.73 -10.27
N GLU A 83 8.16 5.36 -10.81
CA GLU A 83 8.87 6.19 -11.77
C GLU A 83 8.08 6.35 -13.08
N ASN A 84 7.58 5.25 -13.63
CA ASN A 84 6.86 5.26 -14.90
C ASN A 84 5.59 6.11 -14.85
N PHE A 85 4.93 6.15 -13.71
CA PHE A 85 3.69 6.90 -13.55
C PHE A 85 3.89 8.24 -12.85
N GLN A 86 5.16 8.64 -12.65
CA GLN A 86 5.53 9.93 -12.07
C GLN A 86 4.84 10.18 -10.73
N ILE A 87 4.79 9.14 -9.88
CA ILE A 87 4.23 9.25 -8.55
C ILE A 87 5.30 9.81 -7.62
N LYS A 88 5.06 11.00 -7.08
CA LYS A 88 6.06 11.71 -6.28
C LYS A 88 5.66 11.87 -4.82
N LYS A 89 4.37 11.80 -4.52
CA LYS A 89 3.84 12.09 -3.18
C LYS A 89 3.36 10.86 -2.44
N VAL A 90 2.55 10.03 -3.07
CA VAL A 90 2.08 8.77 -2.48
C VAL A 90 3.29 7.87 -2.23
N LYS A 91 3.36 7.30 -1.02
CA LYS A 91 4.42 6.37 -0.63
C LYS A 91 3.96 4.93 -0.84
N PHE A 92 4.91 4.04 -1.08
CA PHE A 92 4.59 2.64 -1.35
C PHE A 92 5.04 1.72 -0.23
N ILE A 93 4.23 0.67 0.00
CA ILE A 93 4.57 -0.43 0.91
C ILE A 93 4.62 -1.70 0.08
N PRO A 94 5.81 -2.28 -0.13
CA PRO A 94 5.93 -3.52 -0.90
C PRO A 94 5.64 -4.72 0.01
N ASP A 95 4.51 -5.39 -0.23
CA ASP A 95 4.16 -6.60 0.48
C ASP A 95 4.48 -7.83 -0.38
N GLY A 96 5.72 -7.90 -0.83
CA GLY A 96 6.15 -8.94 -1.77
C GLY A 96 5.97 -10.35 -1.26
N ASN A 97 6.12 -10.56 0.05
CA ASN A 97 5.93 -11.86 0.67
C ASN A 97 4.47 -12.13 1.07
N GLY A 98 3.60 -11.12 0.96
CA GLY A 98 2.18 -11.29 1.25
C GLY A 98 1.84 -11.41 2.73
N GLU A 99 2.77 -11.16 3.62
CA GLU A 99 2.53 -11.34 5.06
C GLU A 99 1.46 -10.41 5.60
N PHE A 100 1.50 -9.14 5.19
CA PHE A 100 0.51 -8.16 5.64
C PHE A 100 -0.86 -8.48 5.05
N THR A 101 -0.93 -8.75 3.77
CA THR A 101 -2.18 -9.06 3.08
C THR A 101 -2.84 -10.30 3.69
N LYS A 102 -2.03 -11.32 4.01
CA LYS A 102 -2.52 -12.53 4.66
C LYS A 102 -3.04 -12.21 6.08
N ALA A 103 -2.29 -11.45 6.85
CA ALA A 103 -2.68 -11.08 8.22
C ALA A 103 -3.96 -10.24 8.24
N MET A 104 -4.18 -9.42 7.21
CA MET A 104 -5.39 -8.63 7.06
C MET A 104 -6.58 -9.44 6.51
N ASN A 105 -6.35 -10.70 6.15
CA ASN A 105 -7.36 -11.56 5.54
C ASN A 105 -7.88 -10.96 4.22
N MET A 106 -6.96 -10.46 3.41
CA MET A 106 -7.29 -9.77 2.15
C MET A 106 -6.67 -10.46 0.93
N LEU A 107 -6.25 -11.73 1.07
CA LEU A 107 -5.72 -12.47 -0.07
C LEU A 107 -6.86 -12.83 -1.04
N THR A 108 -6.53 -12.79 -2.33
CA THR A 108 -7.45 -13.24 -3.37
C THR A 108 -6.68 -14.00 -4.43
N ASN A 109 -7.34 -15.00 -5.02
CA ASN A 109 -6.75 -15.82 -6.08
C ASN A 109 -7.07 -15.21 -7.44
N ARG A 110 -6.03 -14.75 -8.15
CA ARG A 110 -6.15 -14.16 -9.49
C ARG A 110 -5.44 -15.03 -10.52
N SER A 111 -5.44 -16.36 -10.30
CA SER A 111 -4.78 -17.31 -11.21
C SER A 111 -5.36 -17.29 -12.61
N GLU A 112 -6.64 -17.03 -12.76
CA GLU A 112 -7.30 -16.94 -14.07
C GLU A 112 -6.72 -15.81 -14.94
N ALA A 113 -6.17 -14.78 -14.29
CA ALA A 113 -5.51 -13.68 -14.99
C ALA A 113 -3.99 -13.87 -15.05
N GLY A 114 -3.49 -15.02 -14.61
CA GLY A 114 -2.05 -15.29 -14.60
C GLY A 114 -1.32 -14.56 -13.50
N MET A 115 -2.03 -14.07 -12.47
CA MET A 115 -1.44 -13.24 -11.43
C MET A 115 -1.18 -13.98 -10.11
N GLY A 116 -1.70 -15.22 -9.97
CA GLY A 116 -1.57 -15.97 -8.73
C GLY A 116 -2.34 -15.34 -7.58
N ILE A 117 -1.74 -15.36 -6.40
CA ILE A 117 -2.36 -14.78 -5.20
C ILE A 117 -1.98 -13.31 -5.09
N ARG A 118 -2.97 -12.47 -4.88
CA ARG A 118 -2.79 -11.01 -4.78
C ARG A 118 -3.65 -10.45 -3.66
N SER A 119 -3.53 -9.13 -3.42
CA SER A 119 -4.38 -8.42 -2.48
C SER A 119 -5.72 -8.09 -3.10
N LEU A 120 -6.77 -8.16 -2.30
CA LEU A 120 -8.03 -7.51 -2.65
C LEU A 120 -7.81 -6.00 -2.76
N ARG A 121 -8.73 -5.31 -3.42
CA ARG A 121 -8.74 -3.87 -3.48
C ARG A 121 -9.52 -3.35 -2.27
N TYR A 122 -8.86 -2.55 -1.43
CA TYR A 122 -9.52 -1.96 -0.28
C TYR A 122 -8.80 -0.68 0.13
N SER A 123 -9.47 0.13 0.95
CA SER A 123 -8.86 1.31 1.54
C SER A 123 -9.21 1.38 3.01
N MET A 124 -8.39 2.08 3.79
CA MET A 124 -8.67 2.25 5.21
C MET A 124 -8.07 3.55 5.73
N TYR A 125 -8.66 4.02 6.83
CA TYR A 125 -8.12 5.13 7.58
C TYR A 125 -7.60 4.60 8.91
N VAL A 126 -6.35 4.91 9.22
CA VAL A 126 -5.65 4.38 10.38
C VAL A 126 -5.14 5.54 11.23
N ASP A 127 -5.35 5.43 12.53
CA ASP A 127 -4.84 6.42 13.50
C ASP A 127 -4.05 5.66 14.57
N ASP A 128 -2.75 5.88 14.58
CA ASP A 128 -1.83 5.27 15.55
C ASP A 128 -2.07 3.76 15.67
N MET A 129 -1.92 3.03 14.56
CA MET A 129 -2.11 1.58 14.48
C MET A 129 -3.56 1.09 14.57
N ASN A 130 -4.51 1.97 14.85
CA ASN A 130 -5.91 1.59 14.96
C ASN A 130 -6.64 1.82 13.65
N ILE A 131 -7.29 0.78 13.13
CA ILE A 131 -8.08 0.87 11.90
C ILE A 131 -9.44 1.45 12.27
N LEU A 132 -9.68 2.71 11.90
CA LEU A 132 -10.92 3.40 12.23
C LEU A 132 -12.01 3.18 11.18
N LYS A 133 -11.62 3.06 9.92
CA LYS A 133 -12.53 2.81 8.79
C LYS A 133 -11.87 1.85 7.82
N LEU A 134 -12.65 0.94 7.26
CA LEU A 134 -12.18 0.02 6.23
C LEU A 134 -13.25 -0.15 5.17
N PHE A 135 -12.88 0.05 3.91
CA PHE A 135 -13.77 -0.03 2.75
C PHE A 135 -13.19 -1.03 1.75
N LYS A 136 -13.97 -2.03 1.39
CA LYS A 136 -13.59 -2.99 0.35
C LYS A 136 -14.11 -2.57 -1.01
#